data_70fb08fee60b8142020e694712e9144d
#
_entry.id   70fb08fee60b8142020e694712e9144d
#
_cell.length_a   1.000
_cell.length_b   1.000
_cell.length_c   1.000
_cell.angle_alpha   90.00
_cell.angle_beta   90.00
_cell.angle_gamma   90.00
#
_symmetry.space_group_name_H-M   'P 1'
#
loop_
_entity.id
_entity.type
_entity.pdbx_description
1 polymer ?
#
loop_
_entity_poly.entity_id
_entity_poly.type
_entity_poly.pdbx_seq_one_letter_code
_entity_poly.pdbx_strand_id
1 'polypeptide(L)'
;MKTLVLGLGNLLLCDEGVGVHAARALLEEGCPEEVTVLDIGTAILDALEAIEEAERIVVVDAVMAEDGVPGSVYRMPLDAFESPTSIASMHGFDLSRVLKLTTRTTPPEVVVIGVEPETIAWSLDLSPVLAEALPVIIEAIRKEIAA
;
A
#
# COMPACT_ATOMS: atom_id res chain seq x y z
N MET A 1 2.30 7.40 -18.38
CA MET A 1 1.31 6.59 -17.65
C MET A 1 1.05 7.19 -16.29
N LYS A 2 -0.21 7.40 -15.95
CA LYS A 2 -0.59 7.93 -14.64
C LYS A 2 -0.54 6.82 -13.59
N THR A 3 0.32 6.99 -12.61
CA THR A 3 0.51 6.03 -11.52
C THR A 3 0.00 6.61 -10.21
N LEU A 4 -0.73 5.81 -9.46
CA LEU A 4 -1.22 6.14 -8.13
C LEU A 4 -0.55 5.23 -7.12
N VAL A 5 0.05 5.81 -6.08
CA VAL A 5 0.56 5.06 -4.93
C VAL A 5 -0.41 5.25 -3.77
N LEU A 6 -0.94 4.16 -3.25
CA LEU A 6 -1.88 4.17 -2.13
C LEU A 6 -1.22 3.57 -0.90
N GLY A 7 -1.00 4.38 0.13
CA GLY A 7 -0.57 3.89 1.43
C GLY A 7 -1.79 3.56 2.28
N LEU A 8 -1.96 2.29 2.62
CA LEU A 8 -3.08 1.78 3.41
C LEU A 8 -2.63 1.37 4.80
N GLY A 9 -3.58 1.26 5.70
CA GLY A 9 -3.39 0.73 7.03
C GLY A 9 -3.75 1.72 8.13
N ASN A 10 -3.82 1.22 9.36
CA ASN A 10 -4.17 2.03 10.52
C ASN A 10 -2.91 2.61 11.17
N LEU A 11 -2.72 3.91 11.01
CA LEU A 11 -1.57 4.63 11.55
C LEU A 11 -1.46 4.53 13.08
N LEU A 12 -2.57 4.27 13.78
CA LEU A 12 -2.62 4.16 15.24
C LEU A 12 -2.08 2.83 15.77
N LEU A 13 -1.86 1.84 14.90
CA LEU A 13 -1.52 0.47 15.29
C LEU A 13 -0.10 0.06 14.89
N CYS A 14 0.88 0.93 15.13
CA CYS A 14 2.30 0.63 14.90
C CYS A 14 2.55 0.18 13.46
N ASP A 15 2.99 -1.05 13.24
CA ASP A 15 3.38 -1.55 11.92
C ASP A 15 2.21 -1.74 10.95
N GLU A 16 0.98 -1.81 11.44
CA GLU A 16 -0.18 -1.80 10.54
C GLU A 16 -0.28 -0.52 9.73
N GLY A 17 0.32 0.56 10.21
CA GLY A 17 0.40 1.83 9.51
C GLY A 17 1.55 1.97 8.53
N VAL A 18 2.30 0.91 8.23
CA VAL A 18 3.50 0.98 7.40
C VAL A 18 3.23 1.58 6.02
N GLY A 19 2.09 1.27 5.41
CA GLY A 19 1.71 1.84 4.12
C GLY A 19 1.58 3.36 4.16
N VAL A 20 0.99 3.88 5.23
CA VAL A 20 0.86 5.33 5.44
C VAL A 20 2.23 5.97 5.68
N HIS A 21 3.08 5.35 6.50
CA HIS A 21 4.43 5.84 6.73
C HIS A 21 5.25 5.87 5.43
N ALA A 22 5.14 4.83 4.61
CA ALA A 22 5.83 4.76 3.32
C ALA A 22 5.34 5.85 2.36
N ALA A 23 4.03 6.05 2.27
CA ALA A 23 3.45 7.08 1.42
C ALA A 23 3.92 8.48 1.83
N ARG A 24 3.94 8.77 3.13
CA ARG A 24 4.41 10.06 3.65
C ARG A 24 5.90 10.28 3.36
N ALA A 25 6.71 9.24 3.55
CA ALA A 25 8.14 9.33 3.25
C ALA A 25 8.37 9.58 1.76
N LEU A 26 7.61 8.92 0.91
CA LEU A 26 7.71 9.09 -0.54
C LEU A 26 7.30 10.51 -0.97
N LEU A 27 6.26 11.08 -0.37
CA LEU A 27 5.84 12.45 -0.60
C LEU A 27 6.91 13.45 -0.20
N GLU A 28 7.59 13.21 0.93
CA GLU A 28 8.65 14.07 1.42
C GLU A 28 9.88 14.02 0.52
N GLU A 29 10.25 12.84 0.01
CA GLU A 29 11.37 12.68 -0.92
C GLU A 29 11.07 13.22 -2.32
N GLY A 30 9.81 13.19 -2.73
CA GLY A 30 9.36 13.61 -4.04
C GLY A 30 9.23 12.48 -5.05
N CYS A 31 8.33 12.68 -6.00
CA CYS A 31 8.03 11.74 -7.09
C CYS A 31 7.90 12.48 -8.41
N PRO A 32 8.02 11.77 -9.55
CA PRO A 32 7.71 12.35 -10.86
C PRO A 32 6.29 12.94 -10.90
N GLU A 33 6.08 13.93 -11.75
CA GLU A 33 4.82 14.66 -11.84
C GLU A 33 3.60 13.77 -12.15
N GLU A 34 3.79 12.72 -12.94
CA GLU A 34 2.73 11.79 -13.31
C GLU A 34 2.34 10.80 -12.19
N VAL A 35 3.04 10.85 -11.07
CA VAL A 35 2.78 9.98 -9.92
C VAL A 35 2.03 10.76 -8.84
N THR A 36 0.87 10.24 -8.43
CA THR A 36 0.11 10.74 -7.29
C THR A 36 0.31 9.80 -6.12
N VAL A 37 0.63 10.34 -4.95
CA VAL A 37 0.81 9.55 -3.73
C VAL A 37 -0.23 9.98 -2.70
N LEU A 38 -1.00 9.02 -2.19
CA LEU A 38 -2.04 9.27 -1.18
C LEU A 38 -1.82 8.38 0.04
N ASP A 39 -1.77 8.99 1.21
CA ASP A 39 -1.76 8.30 2.50
C ASP A 39 -3.19 8.12 2.98
N ILE A 40 -3.90 7.20 2.37
CA ILE A 40 -5.35 7.02 2.55
C ILE A 40 -5.70 6.39 3.91
N GLY A 41 -4.79 5.61 4.49
CA GLY A 41 -5.08 4.90 5.73
C GLY A 41 -6.15 3.85 5.53
N THR A 42 -7.28 3.98 6.20
CA THR A 42 -8.42 3.05 6.09
C THR A 42 -9.55 3.59 5.22
N ALA A 43 -9.45 4.83 4.75
CA ALA A 43 -10.51 5.52 4.01
C ALA A 43 -10.38 5.33 2.50
N ILE A 44 -10.39 4.09 2.02
CA ILE A 44 -10.13 3.74 0.61
C ILE A 44 -11.11 4.44 -0.34
N LEU A 45 -12.35 4.65 0.06
CA LEU A 45 -13.34 5.33 -0.79
C LEU A 45 -12.93 6.77 -1.12
N ASP A 46 -12.15 7.42 -0.26
CA ASP A 46 -11.65 8.77 -0.51
C ASP A 46 -10.67 8.83 -1.70
N ALA A 47 -10.16 7.68 -2.13
CA ALA A 47 -9.27 7.59 -3.29
C ALA A 47 -10.00 7.36 -4.61
N LEU A 48 -11.33 7.27 -4.62
CA LEU A 48 -12.10 6.90 -5.81
C LEU A 48 -11.75 7.76 -7.04
N GLU A 49 -11.70 9.08 -6.87
CA GLU A 49 -11.37 9.98 -7.97
C GLU A 49 -9.97 9.72 -8.55
N ALA A 50 -8.98 9.54 -7.68
CA ALA A 50 -7.62 9.26 -8.11
C ALA A 50 -7.52 7.87 -8.76
N ILE A 51 -8.28 6.90 -8.25
CA ILE A 51 -8.35 5.55 -8.83
C ILE A 51 -8.93 5.59 -10.24
N GLU A 52 -9.94 6.41 -10.47
CA GLU A 52 -10.54 6.55 -11.81
C GLU A 52 -9.57 7.09 -12.85
N GLU A 53 -8.64 7.93 -12.44
CA GLU A 53 -7.66 8.55 -13.33
C GLU A 53 -6.39 7.71 -13.53
N ALA A 54 -6.12 6.77 -12.62
CA ALA A 54 -4.87 6.01 -12.64
C ALA A 54 -4.90 4.89 -13.67
N GLU A 55 -3.80 4.74 -14.38
CA GLU A 55 -3.58 3.59 -15.27
C GLU A 55 -2.89 2.45 -14.53
N ARG A 56 -2.11 2.78 -13.51
CA ARG A 56 -1.41 1.84 -12.64
C ARG A 56 -1.56 2.25 -11.19
N ILE A 57 -1.81 1.28 -10.31
CA ILE A 57 -1.95 1.51 -8.87
C ILE A 57 -0.92 0.64 -8.14
N VAL A 58 -0.12 1.27 -7.31
CA VAL A 58 0.82 0.61 -6.40
C VAL A 58 0.27 0.75 -4.99
N VAL A 59 -0.16 -0.34 -4.39
CA VAL A 59 -0.71 -0.38 -3.03
C VAL A 59 0.40 -0.77 -2.06
N VAL A 60 0.48 -0.08 -0.93
CA VAL A 60 1.43 -0.39 0.13
C VAL A 60 0.68 -0.64 1.43
N ASP A 61 0.87 -1.79 2.04
CA ASP A 61 0.15 -2.17 3.26
C ASP A 61 0.93 -3.23 4.04
N ALA A 62 0.58 -3.39 5.32
CA ALA A 62 1.08 -4.50 6.12
C ALA A 62 0.41 -5.80 5.66
N VAL A 63 1.19 -6.84 5.44
CA VAL A 63 0.72 -8.15 5.03
C VAL A 63 1.41 -9.22 5.85
N MET A 64 0.64 -10.07 6.53
CA MET A 64 1.17 -11.21 7.26
C MET A 64 1.18 -12.45 6.36
N ALA A 65 2.36 -13.02 6.17
CA ALA A 65 2.53 -14.30 5.51
C ALA A 65 2.69 -15.41 6.55
N GLU A 66 2.38 -16.64 6.17
CA GLU A 66 2.69 -17.80 7.03
C GLU A 66 4.22 -17.88 7.18
N ASP A 67 4.70 -17.99 8.42
CA ASP A 67 6.14 -17.99 8.75
C ASP A 67 6.88 -16.75 8.25
N GLY A 68 6.18 -15.61 8.15
CA GLY A 68 6.77 -14.36 7.68
C GLY A 68 7.82 -13.80 8.64
N VAL A 69 8.89 -13.25 8.09
CA VAL A 69 9.94 -12.58 8.86
C VAL A 69 9.66 -11.08 8.89
N PRO A 70 9.52 -10.46 10.08
CA PRO A 70 9.25 -9.02 10.17
C PRO A 70 10.22 -8.19 9.33
N GLY A 71 9.69 -7.21 8.62
CA GLY A 71 10.47 -6.36 7.73
C GLY A 71 10.63 -6.89 6.31
N SER A 72 10.17 -8.12 6.05
CA SER A 72 10.19 -8.65 4.68
C SER A 72 9.23 -7.86 3.78
N VAL A 73 9.65 -7.63 2.54
CA VAL A 73 8.88 -6.89 1.54
C VAL A 73 8.43 -7.88 0.46
N TYR A 74 7.13 -7.90 0.21
CA TYR A 74 6.50 -8.80 -0.76
C TYR A 74 5.94 -8.01 -1.92
N ARG A 75 5.98 -8.59 -3.10
CA ARG A 75 5.29 -8.07 -4.28
C ARG A 75 4.22 -9.08 -4.67
N MET A 76 2.98 -8.64 -4.80
CA MET A 76 1.88 -9.55 -5.11
C MET A 76 0.81 -8.88 -5.97
N PRO A 77 0.03 -9.67 -6.73
CA PRO A 77 -1.15 -9.15 -7.43
C PRO A 77 -2.30 -8.92 -6.45
N LEU A 78 -3.32 -8.18 -6.91
CA LEU A 78 -4.48 -7.84 -6.09
C LEU A 78 -5.21 -9.06 -5.52
N ASP A 79 -5.38 -10.10 -6.30
CA ASP A 79 -6.09 -11.32 -5.86
C ASP A 79 -5.36 -12.03 -4.70
N ALA A 80 -4.04 -12.00 -4.66
CA ALA A 80 -3.30 -12.52 -3.51
C ALA A 80 -3.50 -11.64 -2.26
N PHE A 81 -3.59 -10.32 -2.45
CA PHE A 81 -3.86 -9.36 -1.37
C PHE A 81 -5.25 -9.54 -0.76
N GLU A 82 -6.22 -9.95 -1.57
CA GLU A 82 -7.60 -10.23 -1.14
C GLU A 82 -7.75 -11.58 -0.44
N SER A 83 -6.69 -12.39 -0.39
CA SER A 83 -6.75 -13.74 0.21
C SER A 83 -7.21 -13.66 1.67
N PRO A 84 -8.17 -14.50 2.09
CA PRO A 84 -8.67 -14.49 3.48
C PRO A 84 -7.61 -14.88 4.52
N THR A 85 -6.45 -15.36 4.11
CA THR A 85 -5.34 -15.69 5.01
C THR A 85 -4.43 -14.49 5.28
N SER A 86 -4.62 -13.37 4.59
CA SER A 86 -3.83 -12.15 4.80
C SER A 86 -4.46 -11.25 5.86
N ILE A 87 -3.64 -10.61 6.72
CA ILE A 87 -4.10 -9.58 7.66
C ILE A 87 -4.70 -8.38 6.90
N ALA A 88 -4.22 -8.13 5.69
CA ALA A 88 -4.69 -7.04 4.85
C ALA A 88 -5.92 -7.41 4.02
N SER A 89 -6.52 -8.58 4.22
CA SER A 89 -7.66 -9.07 3.42
C SER A 89 -8.85 -8.10 3.40
N MET A 90 -9.12 -7.43 4.51
CA MET A 90 -10.17 -6.41 4.59
C MET A 90 -9.89 -5.24 3.67
N HIS A 91 -8.65 -4.74 3.65
CA HIS A 91 -8.24 -3.63 2.78
C HIS A 91 -8.30 -4.04 1.30
N GLY A 92 -7.83 -5.25 0.98
CA GLY A 92 -7.90 -5.78 -0.38
C GLY A 92 -9.33 -5.92 -0.88
N PHE A 93 -10.23 -6.40 -0.01
CA PHE A 93 -11.63 -6.54 -0.33
C PHE A 93 -12.28 -5.17 -0.57
N ASP A 94 -12.00 -4.19 0.28
CA ASP A 94 -12.52 -2.83 0.14
C ASP A 94 -11.99 -2.16 -1.12
N LEU A 95 -10.71 -2.34 -1.43
CA LEU A 95 -10.12 -1.81 -2.67
C LEU A 95 -10.80 -2.41 -3.90
N SER A 96 -11.04 -3.71 -3.90
CA SER A 96 -11.76 -4.39 -4.97
C SER A 96 -13.15 -3.81 -5.19
N ARG A 97 -13.86 -3.52 -4.09
CA ARG A 97 -15.19 -2.90 -4.16
C ARG A 97 -15.13 -1.50 -4.75
N VAL A 98 -14.16 -0.70 -4.34
CA VAL A 98 -13.98 0.66 -4.87
C VAL A 98 -13.65 0.61 -6.36
N LEU A 99 -12.81 -0.34 -6.79
CA LEU A 99 -12.49 -0.53 -8.20
C LEU A 99 -13.76 -0.83 -9.03
N LYS A 100 -14.71 -1.56 -8.47
CA LYS A 100 -16.00 -1.85 -9.14
C LYS A 100 -16.92 -0.65 -9.24
N LEU A 101 -16.70 0.38 -8.43
CA LEU A 101 -17.48 1.63 -8.50
C LEU A 101 -17.00 2.57 -9.60
N THR A 102 -15.83 2.32 -10.17
CA THR A 102 -15.32 3.16 -11.24
C THR A 102 -16.11 2.97 -12.52
N THR A 103 -16.16 4.02 -13.34
CA THR A 103 -16.87 4.01 -14.63
C THR A 103 -15.98 3.54 -15.78
N ARG A 104 -14.76 3.09 -15.48
CA ARG A 104 -13.75 2.72 -16.47
C ARG A 104 -14.14 1.45 -17.22
N THR A 105 -13.87 1.46 -18.51
CA THR A 105 -14.02 0.26 -19.36
C THR A 105 -12.80 -0.66 -19.24
N THR A 106 -11.62 -0.09 -18.97
CA THR A 106 -10.37 -0.83 -18.79
C THR A 106 -9.91 -0.67 -17.33
N PRO A 107 -9.82 -1.76 -16.55
CA PRO A 107 -9.37 -1.65 -15.16
C PRO A 107 -7.89 -1.23 -15.10
N PRO A 108 -7.48 -0.53 -14.05
CA PRO A 108 -6.07 -0.21 -13.86
C PRO A 108 -5.26 -1.47 -13.55
N GLU A 109 -3.98 -1.42 -13.87
CA GLU A 109 -3.04 -2.45 -13.42
C GLU A 109 -2.75 -2.22 -11.93
N VAL A 110 -2.90 -3.25 -11.09
CA VAL A 110 -2.70 -3.14 -9.64
C VAL A 110 -1.58 -4.08 -9.19
N VAL A 111 -0.62 -3.53 -8.47
CA VAL A 111 0.41 -4.29 -7.78
C VAL A 111 0.43 -3.90 -6.32
N VAL A 112 0.65 -4.86 -5.44
CA VAL A 112 0.69 -4.63 -3.99
C VAL A 112 2.11 -4.87 -3.49
N ILE A 113 2.63 -3.90 -2.73
CA ILE A 113 3.85 -4.03 -1.96
C ILE A 113 3.40 -4.28 -0.51
N GLY A 114 3.55 -5.51 -0.07
CA GLY A 114 3.22 -5.93 1.29
C GLY A 114 4.46 -5.94 2.17
N VAL A 115 4.31 -5.54 3.42
CA VAL A 115 5.41 -5.53 4.38
C VAL A 115 5.01 -6.35 5.59
N GLU A 116 5.85 -7.33 5.97
CA GLU A 116 5.60 -8.17 7.14
C GLU A 116 5.75 -7.34 8.41
N PRO A 117 4.68 -7.18 9.21
CA PRO A 117 4.77 -6.42 10.46
C PRO A 117 5.49 -7.21 11.56
N GLU A 118 6.08 -6.51 12.52
CA GLU A 118 6.59 -7.08 13.76
C GLU A 118 5.59 -6.91 14.89
N THR A 119 5.05 -5.69 15.03
CA THR A 119 4.22 -5.28 16.16
C THR A 119 2.92 -4.65 15.70
N ILE A 120 1.81 -5.15 16.20
CA ILE A 120 0.48 -4.55 16.05
C ILE A 120 0.03 -4.17 17.46
N ALA A 121 0.16 -2.89 17.79
CA ALA A 121 -0.17 -2.34 19.10
C ALA A 121 -0.37 -0.83 18.97
N TRP A 122 -1.01 -0.21 19.95
CA TRP A 122 -1.24 1.24 19.96
C TRP A 122 0.11 1.99 19.94
N SER A 123 0.42 2.60 18.82
CA SER A 123 1.60 3.46 18.64
C SER A 123 1.49 4.17 17.30
N LEU A 124 1.96 5.43 17.26
CA LEU A 124 2.06 6.21 16.02
C LEU A 124 3.39 5.95 15.29
N ASP A 125 4.31 5.22 15.92
CA ASP A 125 5.63 4.94 15.36
C ASP A 125 5.72 3.52 14.84
N LEU A 126 6.51 3.32 13.78
CA LEU A 126 6.88 1.98 13.34
C LEU A 126 7.78 1.31 14.37
N SER A 127 7.74 -0.03 14.44
CA SER A 127 8.74 -0.78 15.19
C SER A 127 10.14 -0.50 14.62
N PRO A 128 11.21 -0.69 15.41
CA PRO A 128 12.57 -0.49 14.91
C PRO A 128 12.88 -1.31 13.66
N VAL A 129 12.38 -2.54 13.57
CA VAL A 129 12.57 -3.40 12.39
C VAL A 129 11.98 -2.76 11.13
N LEU A 130 10.76 -2.24 11.20
CA LEU A 130 10.13 -1.62 10.05
C LEU A 130 10.68 -0.23 9.75
N ALA A 131 11.09 0.51 10.77
CA ALA A 131 11.75 1.79 10.55
C ALA A 131 13.06 1.59 9.77
N GLU A 132 13.83 0.55 10.07
CA GLU A 132 15.05 0.20 9.33
C GLU A 132 14.74 -0.31 7.92
N ALA A 133 13.60 -0.98 7.73
CA ALA A 133 13.20 -1.48 6.42
C ALA A 133 12.65 -0.38 5.49
N LEU A 134 12.32 0.80 6.02
CA LEU A 134 11.64 1.83 5.23
C LEU A 134 12.38 2.21 3.94
N PRO A 135 13.71 2.40 3.90
CA PRO A 135 14.41 2.67 2.65
C PRO A 135 14.23 1.57 1.60
N VAL A 136 14.19 0.31 2.02
CA VAL A 136 13.98 -0.84 1.12
C VAL A 136 12.54 -0.83 0.58
N ILE A 137 11.58 -0.49 1.43
CA ILE A 137 10.18 -0.36 1.03
C ILE A 137 10.02 0.74 -0.03
N ILE A 138 10.61 1.90 0.21
CA ILE A 138 10.60 3.02 -0.73
C ILE A 138 11.22 2.62 -2.06
N GLU A 139 12.35 1.91 -2.03
CA GLU A 139 12.99 1.43 -3.26
C GLU A 139 12.07 0.48 -4.04
N ALA A 140 11.38 -0.43 -3.35
CA ALA A 140 10.43 -1.34 -3.99
C ALA A 140 9.30 -0.57 -4.68
N ILE A 141 8.78 0.47 -4.02
CA ILE A 141 7.75 1.33 -4.60
C ILE A 141 8.29 2.05 -5.85
N ARG A 142 9.50 2.60 -5.78
CA ARG A 142 10.11 3.33 -6.90
C ARG A 142 10.36 2.43 -8.11
N LYS A 143 10.70 1.16 -7.90
CA LYS A 143 10.82 0.19 -8.98
C LYS A 143 9.50 -0.02 -9.71
N GLU A 144 8.40 -0.06 -8.98
CA GLU A 144 7.07 -0.20 -9.57
C GLU A 144 6.64 1.07 -10.32
N ILE A 145 7.00 2.23 -9.81
CA ILE A 145 6.74 3.51 -10.49
C ILE A 145 7.49 3.58 -11.82
N ALA A 146 8.71 3.07 -11.87
CA ALA A 146 9.56 3.10 -13.06
C ALA A 146 9.22 2.01 -14.09
N ALA A 147 8.44 1.03 -13.70
CA ALA A 147 8.12 -0.12 -14.55
C ALA A 147 7.18 0.23 -15.70
#